data_2de2829dc333db0de0a5049b9681d8a0
#
_entry.id   2de2829dc333db0de0a5049b9681d8a0
#
_cell.length_a   1.000
_cell.length_b   1.000
_cell.length_c   1.000
_cell.angle_alpha   90.00
_cell.angle_beta   90.00
_cell.angle_gamma   90.00
#
_symmetry.space_group_name_H-M   'P 1'
#
loop_
_entity.id
_entity.type
_entity.pdbx_description
1 polymer ?
#
loop_
_entity_poly.entity_id
_entity_poly.type
_entity_poly.pdbx_seq_one_letter_code
_entity_poly.pdbx_strand_id
1 'polypeptide(L)'
;GINLVNIELGYEAFYAVILGSDQGRDLYKKKLIRISEQYRLSNQIKFINHCNDMALAYKVSDIIVSASTEPEAFGRVAVEAQSMEKPIIASNIGGSNETIIDEKTGFLYEAGNAKSLSNKILRALNMDETLLKSIGSEGRKNIVQKFNVEKMCFSTYSEYKRLLN
;
A
#
# COMPACT_ATOMS: atom_id res chain seq x y z
N GLY A 1 3.96 -12.64 5.29
CA GLY A 1 4.00 -12.26 3.86
C GLY A 1 5.42 -12.30 3.34
N ILE A 2 6.29 -11.37 3.72
CA ILE A 2 7.67 -11.22 3.18
C ILE A 2 8.50 -12.52 3.26
N ASN A 3 8.50 -13.21 4.41
CA ASN A 3 9.24 -14.48 4.53
C ASN A 3 8.76 -15.55 3.53
N LEU A 4 7.46 -15.60 3.23
CA LEU A 4 6.90 -16.54 2.25
C LEU A 4 7.36 -16.22 0.82
N VAL A 5 7.55 -14.94 0.50
CA VAL A 5 8.10 -14.51 -0.79
C VAL A 5 9.56 -14.96 -0.93
N ASN A 6 10.37 -14.79 0.12
CA ASN A 6 11.76 -15.22 0.12
C ASN A 6 11.94 -16.74 -0.03
N ILE A 7 11.04 -17.54 0.54
CA ILE A 7 11.08 -18.99 0.39
C ILE A 7 10.90 -19.38 -1.09
N GLU A 8 10.10 -18.64 -1.83
CA GLU A 8 9.78 -18.95 -3.22
C GLU A 8 10.77 -18.36 -4.22
N LEU A 9 11.22 -17.11 -4.01
CA LEU A 9 12.12 -16.41 -4.93
C LEU A 9 13.62 -16.57 -4.57
N GLY A 10 13.92 -17.10 -3.39
CA GLY A 10 15.24 -17.09 -2.82
C GLY A 10 15.54 -15.82 -2.02
N TYR A 11 16.58 -15.88 -1.18
CA TYR A 11 17.00 -14.75 -0.36
C TYR A 11 17.59 -13.65 -1.25
N GLU A 12 17.36 -12.39 -0.84
CA GLU A 12 17.86 -11.18 -1.50
C GLU A 12 17.17 -10.78 -2.82
N ALA A 13 16.04 -11.40 -3.16
CA ALA A 13 15.29 -11.06 -4.36
C ALA A 13 14.66 -9.64 -4.29
N PHE A 14 14.54 -9.05 -3.10
CA PHE A 14 13.97 -7.69 -2.90
C PHE A 14 14.42 -7.08 -1.57
N TYR A 15 14.25 -5.78 -1.46
CA TYR A 15 14.41 -5.03 -0.21
C TYR A 15 13.06 -4.42 0.20
N ALA A 16 12.76 -4.44 1.50
CA ALA A 16 11.55 -3.84 2.05
C ALA A 16 11.90 -2.70 3.01
N VAL A 17 11.18 -1.60 2.91
CA VAL A 17 11.27 -0.47 3.83
C VAL A 17 9.96 -0.33 4.57
N ILE A 18 10.02 -0.40 5.90
CA ILE A 18 8.90 -0.08 6.78
C ILE A 18 9.09 1.37 7.22
N LEU A 19 8.28 2.24 6.66
CA LEU A 19 8.37 3.69 6.84
C LEU A 19 7.21 4.20 7.68
N GLY A 20 7.53 4.93 8.73
CA GLY A 20 6.54 5.58 9.58
C GLY A 20 6.97 5.65 11.03
N SER A 21 6.40 6.61 11.76
CA SER A 21 6.57 6.71 13.20
C SER A 21 5.80 5.59 13.90
N ASP A 22 6.35 5.06 14.97
CA ASP A 22 5.68 4.10 15.86
C ASP A 22 4.54 4.73 16.67
N GLN A 23 4.42 6.06 16.65
CA GLN A 23 3.39 6.82 17.37
C GLN A 23 3.32 6.45 18.86
N GLY A 24 4.46 6.17 19.49
CA GLY A 24 4.57 5.73 20.87
C GLY A 24 4.30 4.23 21.09
N ARG A 25 4.21 3.44 20.01
CA ARG A 25 4.01 1.98 20.07
C ARG A 25 5.33 1.21 20.02
N ASP A 26 6.30 1.58 20.85
CA ASP A 26 7.64 0.98 20.89
C ASP A 26 7.62 -0.56 20.98
N LEU A 27 6.69 -1.12 21.75
CA LEU A 27 6.55 -2.58 21.88
C LEU A 27 6.18 -3.25 20.56
N TYR A 28 5.33 -2.61 19.75
CA TYR A 28 4.96 -3.13 18.44
C TYR A 28 6.15 -3.09 17.48
N LYS A 29 6.90 -2.01 17.44
CA LYS A 29 8.12 -1.89 16.63
C LYS A 29 9.15 -2.94 17.01
N LYS A 30 9.43 -3.11 18.33
CA LYS A 30 10.33 -4.15 18.82
C LYS A 30 9.87 -5.55 18.43
N LYS A 31 8.56 -5.82 18.45
CA LYS A 31 7.99 -7.09 17.99
C LYS A 31 8.26 -7.32 16.49
N LEU A 32 8.09 -6.31 15.65
CA LEU A 32 8.37 -6.42 14.21
C LEU A 32 9.86 -6.68 13.94
N ILE A 33 10.76 -6.01 14.65
CA ILE A 33 12.21 -6.23 14.55
C ILE A 33 12.56 -7.69 14.93
N ARG A 34 12.06 -8.19 16.07
CA ARG A 34 12.27 -9.57 16.47
C ARG A 34 11.77 -10.59 15.46
N ILE A 35 10.61 -10.32 14.87
CA ILE A 35 10.06 -11.17 13.80
C ILE A 35 11.00 -11.15 12.57
N SER A 36 11.53 -10.00 12.20
CA SER A 36 12.47 -9.92 11.08
C SER A 36 13.76 -10.70 11.36
N GLU A 37 14.29 -10.63 12.57
CA GLU A 37 15.46 -11.40 13.02
C GLU A 37 15.18 -12.91 13.01
N GLN A 38 14.05 -13.33 13.57
CA GLN A 38 13.62 -14.73 13.61
C GLN A 38 13.56 -15.37 12.21
N TYR A 39 13.13 -14.59 11.21
CA TYR A 39 13.05 -15.04 9.82
C TYR A 39 14.30 -14.70 8.99
N ARG A 40 15.39 -14.24 9.61
CA ARG A 40 16.65 -13.86 8.93
C ARG A 40 16.48 -12.79 7.85
N LEU A 41 15.58 -11.82 8.11
CA LEU A 41 15.23 -10.73 7.19
C LEU A 41 15.92 -9.40 7.52
N SER A 42 16.79 -9.37 8.53
CA SER A 42 17.39 -8.13 9.04
C SER A 42 18.19 -7.35 8.00
N ASN A 43 18.77 -8.02 7.02
CA ASN A 43 19.51 -7.37 5.92
C ASN A 43 18.58 -6.87 4.81
N GLN A 44 17.36 -7.39 4.72
CA GLN A 44 16.40 -7.07 3.66
C GLN A 44 15.32 -6.08 4.11
N ILE A 45 15.08 -5.94 5.43
CA ILE A 45 14.07 -5.04 5.96
C ILE A 45 14.74 -3.87 6.67
N LYS A 46 14.43 -2.65 6.26
CA LYS A 46 14.85 -1.42 6.91
C LYS A 46 13.66 -0.74 7.58
N PHE A 47 13.84 -0.32 8.83
CA PHE A 47 12.86 0.45 9.58
C PHE A 47 13.29 1.92 9.59
N ILE A 48 12.49 2.79 8.98
CA ILE A 48 12.72 4.24 8.91
C ILE A 48 11.58 4.92 9.69
N ASN A 49 11.94 5.74 10.69
CA ASN A 49 10.96 6.30 11.62
C ASN A 49 10.02 7.32 10.97
N HIS A 50 10.57 8.32 10.31
CA HIS A 50 9.79 9.41 9.72
C HIS A 50 10.44 9.88 8.43
N CYS A 51 9.60 10.25 7.48
CA CYS A 51 10.00 10.88 6.23
C CYS A 51 9.12 12.10 5.99
N ASN A 52 9.74 13.27 5.85
CA ASN A 52 9.02 14.50 5.54
C ASN A 52 8.62 14.58 4.06
N ASP A 53 9.35 13.88 3.20
CA ASP A 53 9.09 13.82 1.76
C ASP A 53 8.54 12.44 1.38
N MET A 54 7.24 12.26 1.60
CA MET A 54 6.55 11.04 1.22
C MET A 54 6.51 10.85 -0.30
N ALA A 55 6.48 11.93 -1.09
CA ALA A 55 6.51 11.83 -2.54
C ALA A 55 7.81 11.18 -3.02
N LEU A 56 8.96 11.53 -2.41
CA LEU A 56 10.23 10.87 -2.70
C LEU A 56 10.19 9.39 -2.30
N ALA A 57 9.64 9.06 -1.13
CA ALA A 57 9.52 7.68 -0.68
C ALA A 57 8.71 6.82 -1.67
N TYR A 58 7.58 7.33 -2.15
CA TYR A 58 6.81 6.66 -3.21
C TYR A 58 7.63 6.57 -4.51
N LYS A 59 8.28 7.65 -4.92
CA LYS A 59 9.01 7.71 -6.20
C LYS A 59 10.12 6.66 -6.30
N VAL A 60 10.87 6.42 -5.24
CA VAL A 60 11.99 5.47 -5.22
C VAL A 60 11.55 4.00 -5.02
N SER A 61 10.30 3.76 -4.68
CA SER A 61 9.76 2.42 -4.50
C SER A 61 9.24 1.85 -5.82
N ASP A 62 9.37 0.54 -6.02
CA ASP A 62 8.80 -0.16 -7.17
C ASP A 62 7.36 -0.58 -6.89
N ILE A 63 7.08 -1.04 -5.68
CA ILE A 63 5.77 -1.51 -5.22
C ILE A 63 5.50 -0.94 -3.83
N ILE A 64 4.29 -0.47 -3.61
CA ILE A 64 3.83 -0.02 -2.29
C ILE A 64 2.94 -1.09 -1.67
N VAL A 65 3.06 -1.27 -0.36
CA VAL A 65 2.23 -2.22 0.40
C VAL A 65 1.54 -1.51 1.56
N SER A 66 0.22 -1.61 1.63
CA SER A 66 -0.59 -1.20 2.79
C SER A 66 -1.15 -2.44 3.47
N ALA A 67 -0.61 -2.77 4.65
CA ALA A 67 -0.89 -4.02 5.36
C ALA A 67 -1.78 -3.81 6.60
N SER A 68 -2.77 -2.94 6.50
CA SER A 68 -3.71 -2.65 7.56
C SER A 68 -4.56 -3.90 7.88
N THR A 69 -4.73 -4.20 9.17
CA THR A 69 -5.62 -5.27 9.66
C THR A 69 -6.96 -4.72 10.13
N GLU A 70 -7.04 -3.41 10.32
CA GLU A 70 -8.26 -2.69 10.68
C GLU A 70 -8.73 -1.81 9.52
N PRO A 71 -10.05 -1.63 9.35
CA PRO A 71 -10.57 -0.79 8.27
C PRO A 71 -10.12 0.66 8.41
N GLU A 72 -9.51 1.20 7.36
CA GLU A 72 -9.23 2.63 7.26
C GLU A 72 -10.40 3.33 6.57
N ALA A 73 -10.73 4.55 7.03
CA ALA A 73 -11.85 5.30 6.46
C ALA A 73 -11.67 5.61 4.98
N PHE A 74 -10.46 5.99 4.57
CA PHE A 74 -10.17 6.37 3.17
C PHE A 74 -8.97 5.61 2.56
N GLY A 75 -8.00 5.19 3.36
CA GLY A 75 -6.80 4.50 2.87
C GLY A 75 -5.83 5.43 2.14
N ARG A 76 -5.35 6.46 2.84
CA ARG A 76 -4.46 7.49 2.26
C ARG A 76 -3.26 6.92 1.52
N VAL A 77 -2.62 5.90 2.08
CA VAL A 77 -1.45 5.25 1.47
C VAL A 77 -1.78 4.72 0.06
N ALA A 78 -2.96 4.11 -0.11
CA ALA A 78 -3.40 3.58 -1.39
C ALA A 78 -3.64 4.70 -2.43
N VAL A 79 -4.25 5.81 -2.01
CA VAL A 79 -4.51 6.96 -2.87
C VAL A 79 -3.21 7.69 -3.25
N GLU A 80 -2.32 7.90 -2.28
CA GLU A 80 -1.03 8.55 -2.49
C GLU A 80 -0.14 7.71 -3.43
N ALA A 81 -0.05 6.40 -3.23
CA ALA A 81 0.69 5.49 -4.12
C ALA A 81 0.16 5.54 -5.57
N GLN A 82 -1.16 5.42 -5.75
CA GLN A 82 -1.78 5.53 -7.07
C GLN A 82 -1.56 6.90 -7.69
N SER A 83 -1.63 7.99 -6.91
CA SER A 83 -1.35 9.35 -7.39
C SER A 83 0.08 9.52 -7.90
N MET A 84 1.02 8.73 -7.40
CA MET A 84 2.42 8.67 -7.81
C MET A 84 2.71 7.59 -8.87
N GLU A 85 1.65 7.03 -9.49
CA GLU A 85 1.74 5.95 -10.49
C GLU A 85 2.43 4.69 -9.97
N LYS A 86 2.35 4.45 -8.65
CA LYS A 86 2.98 3.27 -8.07
C LYS A 86 1.98 2.13 -7.92
N PRO A 87 2.36 0.91 -8.35
CA PRO A 87 1.58 -0.28 -8.04
C PRO A 87 1.40 -0.41 -6.52
N ILE A 88 0.15 -0.59 -6.10
CA ILE A 88 -0.22 -0.75 -4.69
C ILE A 88 -0.76 -2.14 -4.44
N ILE A 89 -0.33 -2.76 -3.36
CA ILE A 89 -0.92 -3.99 -2.81
C ILE A 89 -1.53 -3.61 -1.46
N ALA A 90 -2.83 -3.71 -1.31
CA ALA A 90 -3.52 -3.32 -0.08
C ALA A 90 -4.45 -4.43 0.43
N SER A 91 -4.72 -4.40 1.73
CA SER A 91 -5.72 -5.27 2.33
C SER A 91 -7.12 -4.90 1.84
N ASN A 92 -7.92 -5.92 1.54
CA ASN A 92 -9.29 -5.80 1.02
C ASN A 92 -10.27 -5.45 2.15
N ILE A 93 -10.07 -4.26 2.78
CA ILE A 93 -10.93 -3.72 3.85
C ILE A 93 -11.00 -2.20 3.78
N GLY A 94 -12.11 -1.64 4.28
CA GLY A 94 -12.31 -0.20 4.39
C GLY A 94 -12.14 0.54 3.06
N GLY A 95 -11.56 1.73 3.10
CA GLY A 95 -11.40 2.60 1.94
C GLY A 95 -10.58 2.03 0.79
N SER A 96 -9.75 0.99 1.01
CA SER A 96 -9.02 0.33 -0.07
C SER A 96 -9.97 -0.28 -1.11
N ASN A 97 -11.14 -0.78 -0.69
CA ASN A 97 -12.14 -1.37 -1.60
C ASN A 97 -12.80 -0.35 -2.52
N GLU A 98 -12.78 0.92 -2.13
CA GLU A 98 -13.35 2.01 -2.92
C GLU A 98 -12.32 2.64 -3.85
N THR A 99 -11.06 2.66 -3.42
CA THR A 99 -9.96 3.36 -4.10
C THR A 99 -9.19 2.48 -5.07
N ILE A 100 -9.21 1.15 -4.88
CA ILE A 100 -8.51 0.18 -5.72
C ILE A 100 -9.49 -0.70 -6.48
N ILE A 101 -9.29 -0.84 -7.77
CA ILE A 101 -9.93 -1.86 -8.62
C ILE A 101 -8.91 -3.00 -8.75
N ASP A 102 -9.19 -4.14 -8.11
CA ASP A 102 -8.25 -5.27 -8.06
C ASP A 102 -7.81 -5.69 -9.45
N GLU A 103 -6.51 -5.96 -9.61
CA GLU A 103 -5.82 -6.36 -10.84
C GLU A 103 -5.78 -5.27 -11.94
N LYS A 104 -6.43 -4.13 -11.74
CA LYS A 104 -6.50 -3.06 -12.72
C LYS A 104 -5.78 -1.79 -12.29
N THR A 105 -6.00 -1.34 -11.05
CA THR A 105 -5.39 -0.12 -10.50
C THR A 105 -4.49 -0.38 -9.29
N GLY A 106 -4.34 -1.64 -8.93
CA GLY A 106 -3.58 -2.18 -7.82
C GLY A 106 -4.03 -3.59 -7.51
N PHE A 107 -3.60 -4.12 -6.39
CA PHE A 107 -3.91 -5.48 -5.96
C PHE A 107 -4.55 -5.48 -4.58
N LEU A 108 -5.61 -6.24 -4.42
CA LEU A 108 -6.26 -6.46 -3.14
C LEU A 108 -5.96 -7.87 -2.62
N TYR A 109 -5.66 -7.99 -1.33
CA TYR A 109 -5.44 -9.26 -0.66
C TYR A 109 -6.30 -9.37 0.60
N GLU A 110 -6.57 -10.59 1.06
CA GLU A 110 -7.37 -10.84 2.26
C GLU A 110 -6.67 -10.30 3.51
N ALA A 111 -7.34 -9.40 4.25
CA ALA A 111 -6.80 -8.76 5.44
C ALA A 111 -6.36 -9.77 6.50
N GLY A 112 -5.17 -9.59 7.08
CA GLY A 112 -4.61 -10.50 8.08
C GLY A 112 -4.06 -11.82 7.50
N ASN A 113 -4.26 -12.11 6.22
CA ASN A 113 -3.79 -13.33 5.58
C ASN A 113 -2.41 -13.14 4.93
N ALA A 114 -1.36 -13.62 5.63
CA ALA A 114 0.02 -13.52 5.17
C ALA A 114 0.29 -14.27 3.85
N LYS A 115 -0.43 -15.37 3.58
CA LYS A 115 -0.29 -16.13 2.33
C LYS A 115 -0.95 -15.38 1.17
N SER A 116 -2.13 -14.80 1.38
CA SER A 116 -2.78 -13.95 0.40
C SER A 116 -1.90 -12.76 0.01
N LEU A 117 -1.31 -12.06 1.01
CA LEU A 117 -0.34 -10.99 0.75
C LEU A 117 0.87 -11.49 -0.05
N SER A 118 1.48 -12.61 0.34
CA SER A 118 2.66 -13.13 -0.36
C SER A 118 2.36 -13.46 -1.83
N ASN A 119 1.19 -14.03 -2.11
CA ASN A 119 0.77 -14.35 -3.48
C ASN A 119 0.66 -13.08 -4.35
N LYS A 120 0.10 -11.97 -3.80
CA LYS A 120 0.00 -10.70 -4.54
C LYS A 120 1.37 -10.05 -4.74
N ILE A 121 2.28 -10.14 -3.75
CA ILE A 121 3.67 -9.66 -3.91
C ILE A 121 4.39 -10.46 -5.01
N LEU A 122 4.34 -11.79 -4.94
CA LEU A 122 4.95 -12.67 -5.95
C LEU A 122 4.41 -12.40 -7.35
N ARG A 123 3.08 -12.22 -7.46
CA ARG A 123 2.45 -11.86 -8.73
C ARG A 123 3.00 -10.55 -9.28
N ALA A 124 3.12 -9.51 -8.45
CA ALA A 124 3.63 -8.21 -8.88
C ALA A 124 5.13 -8.28 -9.26
N LEU A 125 5.95 -9.02 -8.50
CA LEU A 125 7.38 -9.18 -8.77
C LEU A 125 7.67 -10.00 -10.04
N ASN A 126 6.80 -10.96 -10.37
CA ASN A 126 6.93 -11.81 -11.56
C ASN A 126 6.22 -11.23 -12.80
N MET A 127 5.57 -10.08 -12.66
CA MET A 127 4.87 -9.42 -13.76
C MET A 127 5.86 -8.71 -14.68
N ASP A 128 5.53 -8.64 -15.97
CA ASP A 128 6.26 -7.79 -16.91
C ASP A 128 6.26 -6.33 -16.42
N GLU A 129 7.41 -5.68 -16.49
CA GLU A 129 7.59 -4.31 -15.99
C GLU A 129 6.64 -3.31 -16.66
N THR A 130 6.37 -3.49 -17.96
CA THR A 130 5.45 -2.63 -18.71
C THR A 130 4.02 -2.77 -18.19
N LEU A 131 3.61 -4.01 -17.92
CA LEU A 131 2.28 -4.29 -17.37
C LEU A 131 2.15 -3.76 -15.94
N LEU A 132 3.16 -3.93 -15.10
CA LEU A 132 3.17 -3.41 -13.74
C LEU A 132 3.08 -1.86 -13.72
N LYS A 133 3.83 -1.19 -14.59
CA LYS A 133 3.75 0.28 -14.78
C LYS A 133 2.37 0.71 -15.29
N SER A 134 1.75 -0.07 -16.18
CA SER A 134 0.39 0.19 -16.67
C SER A 134 -0.63 0.19 -15.53
N ILE A 135 -0.52 -0.75 -14.57
CA ILE A 135 -1.38 -0.78 -13.37
C ILE A 135 -1.21 0.50 -12.55
N GLY A 136 0.01 0.97 -12.34
CA GLY A 136 0.28 2.24 -11.64
C GLY A 136 -0.34 3.44 -12.37
N SER A 137 -0.20 3.51 -13.68
CA SER A 137 -0.77 4.58 -14.50
C SER A 137 -2.31 4.57 -14.49
N GLU A 138 -2.94 3.40 -14.58
CA GLU A 138 -4.40 3.26 -14.44
C GLU A 138 -4.87 3.65 -13.04
N GLY A 139 -4.07 3.32 -12.00
CA GLY A 139 -4.29 3.78 -10.64
C GLY A 139 -4.36 5.30 -10.56
N ARG A 140 -3.38 6.00 -11.12
CA ARG A 140 -3.38 7.47 -11.15
C ARG A 140 -4.60 8.03 -11.86
N LYS A 141 -4.96 7.50 -13.03
CA LYS A 141 -6.15 7.95 -13.77
C LYS A 141 -7.42 7.81 -12.92
N ASN A 142 -7.58 6.67 -12.25
CA ASN A 142 -8.72 6.41 -11.37
C ASN A 142 -8.80 7.42 -10.22
N ILE A 143 -7.67 7.71 -9.55
CA ILE A 143 -7.63 8.62 -8.41
C ILE A 143 -7.90 10.07 -8.86
N VAL A 144 -7.21 10.55 -9.89
CA VAL A 144 -7.39 11.91 -10.41
C VAL A 144 -8.83 12.12 -10.89
N GLN A 145 -9.42 11.11 -11.50
CA GLN A 145 -10.79 11.19 -12.00
C GLN A 145 -11.86 11.17 -10.89
N LYS A 146 -11.67 10.36 -9.84
CA LYS A 146 -12.73 10.09 -8.85
C LYS A 146 -12.55 10.79 -7.52
N PHE A 147 -11.31 11.04 -7.09
CA PHE A 147 -10.97 11.44 -5.72
C PHE A 147 -10.22 12.77 -5.68
N ASN A 148 -10.59 13.73 -6.54
CA ASN A 148 -10.04 15.08 -6.52
C ASN A 148 -10.80 16.01 -5.55
N VAL A 149 -10.16 17.13 -5.19
CA VAL A 149 -10.70 18.12 -4.26
C VAL A 149 -12.01 18.74 -4.75
N GLU A 150 -12.13 18.99 -6.06
CA GLU A 150 -13.33 19.59 -6.66
C GLU A 150 -14.56 18.69 -6.45
N LYS A 151 -14.41 17.38 -6.70
CA LYS A 151 -15.50 16.41 -6.46
C LYS A 151 -15.84 16.29 -4.99
N MET A 152 -14.82 16.26 -4.12
CA MET A 152 -15.04 16.22 -2.68
C MET A 152 -15.87 17.44 -2.24
N CYS A 153 -15.45 18.64 -2.63
CA CYS A 153 -16.16 19.89 -2.28
C CYS A 153 -17.59 19.89 -2.85
N PHE A 154 -17.74 19.50 -4.12
CA PHE A 154 -19.07 19.46 -4.75
C PHE A 154 -20.01 18.48 -4.05
N SER A 155 -19.54 17.26 -3.77
CA SER A 155 -20.34 16.24 -3.09
C SER A 155 -20.75 16.70 -1.69
N THR A 156 -19.80 17.25 -0.92
CA THR A 156 -20.07 17.79 0.42
C THR A 156 -21.09 18.93 0.37
N TYR A 157 -20.92 19.88 -0.54
CA TYR A 157 -21.86 20.97 -0.73
C TYR A 157 -23.26 20.48 -1.12
N SER A 158 -23.34 19.50 -1.99
CA SER A 158 -24.60 18.90 -2.44
C SER A 158 -25.36 18.24 -1.30
N GLU A 159 -24.65 17.53 -0.41
CA GLU A 159 -25.26 16.93 0.79
C GLU A 159 -25.77 17.99 1.78
N TYR A 160 -25.00 19.05 2.04
CA TYR A 160 -25.49 20.15 2.87
C TYR A 160 -26.74 20.80 2.27
N LYS A 161 -26.75 21.05 0.96
CA LYS A 161 -27.92 21.62 0.29
C LYS A 161 -29.14 20.71 0.40
N ARG A 162 -28.96 19.39 0.28
CA ARG A 162 -30.06 18.40 0.43
C ARG A 162 -30.65 18.38 1.83
N LEU A 163 -29.83 18.60 2.86
CA LEU A 163 -30.26 18.58 4.25
C LEU A 163 -30.93 19.89 4.69
N LEU A 164 -30.74 21.01 3.98
CA LEU A 164 -31.27 22.31 4.30
C LEU A 164 -32.58 22.64 3.55
N ASN A 165 -32.95 21.82 2.57
CA ASN A 165 -34.24 21.88 1.86
C ASN A 165 -35.17 20.75 2.32
#